data_9a5717653f43af01a563804e121c96d5
#
_entry.id   9a5717653f43af01a563804e121c96d5
#
_cell.length_a   1.000
_cell.length_b   1.000
_cell.length_c   1.000
_cell.angle_alpha   90.00
_cell.angle_beta   90.00
_cell.angle_gamma   90.00
#
_symmetry.space_group_name_H-M   'P 1'
#
loop_
_entity.id
_entity.type
_entity.pdbx_description
1 polymer ?
#
loop_
_entity_poly.entity_id
_entity_poly.type
_entity_poly.pdbx_seq_one_letter_code
_entity_poly.pdbx_strand_id
1 'polypeptide(L)'
;MGKFSEKALMVKKYVEEHESEGITANDIAEALGLTAKSVNATLTAAFTNHKEETGEEVDGKKVKEVKPLMVRVPGEIEDTDEDTGKKIHKSVKFIEFTDYGRTYNYEA
;
A
#
# COMPACT_ATOMS: atom_id res chain seq x y z
N MET A 1 -13.03 -2.60 18.12
CA MET A 1 -13.02 -2.30 16.67
C MET A 1 -11.65 -1.81 16.25
N GLY A 2 -11.12 -2.37 15.18
CA GLY A 2 -9.84 -1.94 14.65
C GLY A 2 -9.92 -0.56 13.99
N LYS A 3 -8.77 0.09 13.84
CA LYS A 3 -8.65 1.39 13.19
C LYS A 3 -8.82 1.32 11.67
N PHE A 4 -8.76 0.14 11.11
CA PHE A 4 -8.77 -0.07 9.66
C PHE A 4 -10.11 -0.63 9.21
N SER A 5 -10.55 -0.19 8.03
CA SER A 5 -11.76 -0.73 7.41
C SER A 5 -11.52 -2.18 6.97
N GLU A 6 -12.60 -2.89 6.73
CA GLU A 6 -12.52 -4.26 6.22
C GLU A 6 -11.74 -4.31 4.90
N LYS A 7 -11.97 -3.34 4.01
CA LYS A 7 -11.23 -3.23 2.75
C LYS A 7 -9.73 -3.06 3.00
N ALA A 8 -9.34 -2.19 3.94
CA ALA A 8 -7.94 -1.97 4.27
C ALA A 8 -7.29 -3.26 4.80
N LEU A 9 -7.99 -4.00 5.64
CA LEU A 9 -7.47 -5.27 6.16
C LEU A 9 -7.34 -6.34 5.08
N MET A 10 -8.23 -6.35 4.10
CA MET A 10 -8.13 -7.25 2.95
C MET A 10 -6.89 -6.92 2.12
N VAL A 11 -6.64 -5.64 1.86
CA VAL A 11 -5.45 -5.19 1.14
C VAL A 11 -4.19 -5.57 1.92
N LYS A 12 -4.16 -5.30 3.21
CA LYS A 12 -3.04 -5.62 4.10
C LYS A 12 -2.72 -7.12 4.03
N LYS A 13 -3.72 -7.97 4.14
CA LYS A 13 -3.54 -9.41 4.11
C LYS A 13 -2.96 -9.88 2.78
N TYR A 14 -3.45 -9.33 1.68
CA TYR A 14 -2.96 -9.68 0.34
C TYR A 14 -1.48 -9.28 0.19
N VAL A 15 -1.13 -8.08 0.60
CA VAL A 15 0.26 -7.61 0.54
C VAL A 15 1.17 -8.49 1.40
N GLU A 16 0.71 -8.84 2.61
CA GLU A 16 1.45 -9.72 3.52
C GLU A 16 1.78 -11.08 2.89
N GLU A 17 0.82 -11.64 2.15
CA GLU A 17 0.99 -12.95 1.53
C GLU A 17 1.79 -12.92 0.22
N HIS A 18 1.80 -11.80 -0.49
CA HIS A 18 2.35 -11.71 -1.85
C HIS A 18 3.43 -10.65 -2.06
N GLU A 19 3.82 -9.93 -1.02
CA GLU A 19 4.82 -8.86 -1.12
C GLU A 19 6.10 -9.29 -1.82
N SER A 20 6.58 -10.48 -1.51
CA SER A 20 7.82 -11.00 -2.06
C SER A 20 7.76 -11.29 -3.56
N GLU A 21 6.56 -11.35 -4.13
CA GLU A 21 6.35 -11.63 -5.54
C GLU A 21 6.42 -10.38 -6.42
N GLY A 22 6.48 -9.19 -5.80
CA GLY A 22 6.47 -7.93 -6.53
C GLY A 22 5.08 -7.61 -7.07
N ILE A 23 4.20 -7.09 -6.20
CA ILE A 23 2.81 -6.80 -6.55
C ILE A 23 2.56 -5.30 -6.68
N THR A 24 1.63 -4.95 -7.57
CA THR A 24 1.20 -3.58 -7.80
C THR A 24 -0.22 -3.37 -7.28
N ALA A 25 -0.68 -2.11 -7.24
CA ALA A 25 -2.07 -1.82 -6.88
C ALA A 25 -3.06 -2.51 -7.83
N ASN A 26 -2.72 -2.62 -9.11
CA ASN A 26 -3.55 -3.33 -10.09
C ASN A 26 -3.69 -4.80 -9.75
N ASP A 27 -2.59 -5.43 -9.34
CA ASP A 27 -2.61 -6.85 -8.94
C ASP A 27 -3.52 -7.07 -7.74
N ILE A 28 -3.46 -6.18 -6.76
CA ILE A 28 -4.32 -6.23 -5.58
C ILE A 28 -5.79 -6.07 -5.98
N ALA A 29 -6.07 -5.09 -6.83
CA ALA A 29 -7.44 -4.80 -7.29
C ALA A 29 -8.03 -6.01 -7.99
N GLU A 30 -7.29 -6.61 -8.89
CA GLU A 30 -7.73 -7.77 -9.65
C GLU A 30 -8.01 -8.97 -8.74
N ALA A 31 -7.11 -9.24 -7.81
CA ALA A 31 -7.24 -10.36 -6.88
C ALA A 31 -8.43 -10.21 -5.93
N LEU A 32 -8.72 -8.98 -5.49
CA LEU A 32 -9.78 -8.72 -4.52
C LEU A 32 -11.11 -8.30 -5.14
N GLY A 33 -11.18 -8.22 -6.47
CA GLY A 33 -12.40 -7.79 -7.16
C GLY A 33 -12.70 -6.30 -6.95
N LEU A 34 -11.66 -5.48 -6.77
CA LEU A 34 -11.77 -4.05 -6.57
C LEU A 34 -11.25 -3.29 -7.79
N THR A 35 -11.46 -1.97 -7.82
CA THR A 35 -10.85 -1.13 -8.84
C THR A 35 -9.46 -0.68 -8.39
N ALA A 36 -8.57 -0.41 -9.34
CA ALA A 36 -7.24 0.13 -9.02
C ALA A 36 -7.36 1.46 -8.28
N LYS A 37 -8.33 2.30 -8.66
CA LYS A 37 -8.60 3.58 -8.01
C LYS A 37 -8.94 3.37 -6.53
N SER A 38 -9.80 2.40 -6.23
CA SER A 38 -10.21 2.09 -4.86
C SER A 38 -9.02 1.58 -4.03
N VAL A 39 -8.22 0.69 -4.61
CA VAL A 39 -7.03 0.16 -3.94
C VAL A 39 -6.03 1.27 -3.66
N ASN A 40 -5.74 2.13 -4.64
CA ASN A 40 -4.82 3.25 -4.46
C ASN A 40 -5.30 4.22 -3.39
N ALA A 41 -6.60 4.52 -3.36
CA ALA A 41 -7.17 5.39 -2.33
C ALA A 41 -7.00 4.76 -0.93
N THR A 42 -7.25 3.47 -0.81
CA THR A 42 -7.08 2.75 0.45
C THR A 42 -5.62 2.71 0.90
N LEU A 43 -4.70 2.43 -0.02
CA LEU A 43 -3.26 2.42 0.27
C LEU A 43 -2.80 3.79 0.78
N THR A 44 -3.22 4.86 0.12
CA THR A 44 -2.84 6.21 0.48
C THR A 44 -3.42 6.60 1.84
N ALA A 45 -4.72 6.42 2.03
CA ALA A 45 -5.40 6.88 3.24
C ALA A 45 -5.05 6.04 4.47
N ALA A 46 -5.00 4.71 4.33
CA ALA A 46 -4.84 3.83 5.47
C ALA A 46 -3.37 3.52 5.80
N PHE A 47 -2.50 3.48 4.81
CA PHE A 47 -1.13 3.00 5.00
C PHE A 47 -0.05 4.02 4.72
N THR A 48 -0.03 4.61 3.52
CA THR A 48 1.03 5.54 3.14
C THR A 48 1.00 6.82 3.98
N ASN A 49 -0.18 7.34 4.25
CA ASN A 49 -0.38 8.57 5.04
C ASN A 49 -0.79 8.29 6.48
N HIS A 50 -0.51 7.10 6.98
CA HIS A 50 -0.80 6.78 8.37
C HIS A 50 -0.10 7.76 9.30
N LYS A 51 -0.82 8.33 10.25
CA LYS A 51 -0.31 9.33 11.20
C LYS A 51 -0.45 8.85 12.62
N GLU A 52 0.52 9.22 13.44
CA GLU A 52 0.49 8.92 14.87
C GLU A 52 0.88 10.15 15.67
N GLU A 53 0.37 10.24 16.89
CA GLU A 53 0.69 11.31 17.80
C GLU A 53 2.13 11.17 18.28
N THR A 54 2.86 12.30 18.29
CA THR A 54 4.27 12.32 18.72
C THR A 54 4.42 12.45 20.23
N GLY A 55 3.34 12.74 20.93
CA GLY A 55 3.37 13.04 22.35
C GLY A 55 3.59 14.51 22.66
N GLU A 56 3.79 15.33 21.64
CA GLU A 56 3.97 16.77 21.79
C GLU A 56 2.66 17.51 21.60
N GLU A 57 2.54 18.69 22.19
CA GLU A 57 1.41 19.59 21.98
C GLU A 57 1.93 20.96 21.59
N VAL A 58 1.27 21.56 20.60
CA VAL A 58 1.56 22.94 20.17
C VAL A 58 0.23 23.69 20.15
N ASP A 59 0.16 24.80 20.88
CA ASP A 59 -1.04 25.64 21.00
C ASP A 59 -2.29 24.85 21.39
N GLY A 60 -2.14 23.87 22.30
CA GLY A 60 -3.23 23.04 22.78
C GLY A 60 -3.66 21.92 21.84
N LYS A 61 -2.96 21.77 20.73
CA LYS A 61 -3.23 20.72 19.75
C LYS A 61 -2.15 19.64 19.78
N LYS A 62 -2.58 18.40 19.68
CA LYS A 62 -1.64 17.28 19.61
C LYS A 62 -0.96 17.24 18.26
N VAL A 63 0.34 17.12 18.27
CA VAL A 63 1.14 17.01 17.05
C VAL A 63 1.14 15.58 16.56
N LYS A 64 0.90 15.41 15.26
CA LYS A 64 0.93 14.09 14.61
C LYS A 64 2.00 14.09 13.54
N GLU A 65 2.64 12.95 13.34
CA GLU A 65 3.58 12.77 12.24
C GLU A 65 3.16 11.60 11.36
N VAL A 66 3.54 11.67 10.10
CA VAL A 66 3.27 10.59 9.15
C VAL A 66 4.26 9.46 9.40
N LYS A 67 3.73 8.26 9.65
CA LYS A 67 4.51 7.03 9.81
C LYS A 67 3.97 6.00 8.82
N PRO A 68 4.51 5.96 7.60
CA PRO A 68 3.98 5.05 6.58
C PRO A 68 4.07 3.59 7.01
N LEU A 69 2.99 2.87 6.81
CA LEU A 69 2.94 1.42 7.05
C LEU A 69 3.30 0.64 5.79
N MET A 70 3.01 1.23 4.63
CA MET A 70 3.38 0.70 3.33
C MET A 70 3.90 1.82 2.44
N VAL A 71 4.75 1.46 1.49
CA VAL A 71 5.29 2.40 0.50
C VAL A 71 5.17 1.82 -0.90
N ARG A 72 5.27 2.69 -1.89
CA ARG A 72 5.34 2.31 -3.30
C ARG A 72 6.78 2.41 -3.76
N VAL A 73 7.34 1.29 -4.19
CA VAL A 73 8.74 1.20 -4.62
C VAL A 73 8.79 1.16 -6.14
N PRO A 74 9.47 2.12 -6.79
CA PRO A 74 9.59 2.12 -8.24
C PRO A 74 10.29 0.87 -8.74
N GLY A 75 9.80 0.32 -9.85
CA GLY A 75 10.39 -0.84 -10.49
C GLY A 75 9.94 -0.94 -11.93
N GLU A 76 10.37 -2.00 -12.59
CA GLU A 76 9.99 -2.26 -13.96
C GLU A 76 9.54 -3.70 -14.12
N ILE A 77 8.56 -3.91 -14.97
CA ILE A 77 8.14 -5.24 -15.39
C ILE A 77 8.32 -5.37 -16.90
N GLU A 78 8.58 -6.58 -17.34
CA GLU A 78 8.70 -6.90 -18.77
C GLU A 78 7.32 -7.36 -19.24
N ASP A 79 6.90 -6.82 -20.38
CA ASP A 79 5.62 -7.18 -20.99
C ASP A 79 5.85 -7.38 -22.48
N THR A 80 4.89 -7.98 -23.16
CA THR A 80 4.97 -8.18 -24.59
C THR A 80 3.89 -7.37 -25.27
N ASP A 81 4.31 -6.58 -26.29
CA ASP A 81 3.37 -5.84 -27.12
C ASP A 81 2.62 -6.84 -28.00
N GLU A 82 1.31 -6.90 -27.87
CA GLU A 82 0.49 -7.84 -28.62
C GLU A 82 0.50 -7.57 -30.14
N ASP A 83 0.70 -6.30 -30.53
CA ASP A 83 0.67 -5.91 -31.94
C ASP A 83 1.99 -6.24 -32.65
N THR A 84 3.12 -6.08 -31.99
CA THR A 84 4.45 -6.26 -32.61
C THR A 84 5.19 -7.49 -32.11
N GLY A 85 4.75 -8.09 -31.02
CA GLY A 85 5.44 -9.21 -30.38
C GLY A 85 6.75 -8.83 -29.70
N LYS A 86 7.07 -7.55 -29.63
CA LYS A 86 8.30 -7.07 -29.01
C LYS A 86 8.13 -6.98 -27.49
N LYS A 87 9.22 -7.24 -26.80
CA LYS A 87 9.27 -7.05 -25.35
C LYS A 87 9.37 -5.57 -25.03
N ILE A 88 8.53 -5.11 -24.12
CA ILE A 88 8.55 -3.73 -23.66
C ILE A 88 8.73 -3.72 -22.14
N HIS A 89 9.32 -2.65 -21.63
CA HIS A 89 9.50 -2.44 -20.20
C HIS A 89 8.50 -1.40 -19.72
N LYS A 90 7.74 -1.74 -18.70
CA LYS A 90 6.79 -0.80 -18.11
C LYS A 90 7.27 -0.42 -16.72
N SER A 91 7.26 0.88 -16.43
CA SER A 91 7.53 1.38 -15.09
C SER A 91 6.30 1.13 -14.23
N VAL A 92 6.51 0.52 -13.09
CA VAL A 92 5.44 0.21 -12.14
C VAL A 92 5.90 0.59 -10.74
N LYS A 93 4.98 0.57 -9.79
CA LYS A 93 5.30 0.77 -8.38
C LYS A 93 4.83 -0.45 -7.62
N PHE A 94 5.76 -1.12 -6.97
CA PHE A 94 5.46 -2.28 -6.14
C PHE A 94 5.05 -1.82 -4.75
N ILE A 95 4.09 -2.52 -4.17
CA ILE A 95 3.58 -2.20 -2.83
C ILE A 95 4.33 -3.07 -1.82
N GLU A 96 4.97 -2.42 -0.86
CA GLU A 96 5.74 -3.11 0.17
C GLU A 96 5.46 -2.51 1.54
N PHE A 97 5.56 -3.34 2.58
CA PHE A 97 5.52 -2.84 3.94
C PHE A 97 6.79 -2.08 4.28
N THR A 98 6.67 -1.04 5.10
CA THR A 98 7.82 -0.45 5.77
C THR A 98 8.18 -1.36 6.95
N ASP A 99 9.36 -1.16 7.54
CA ASP A 99 9.74 -1.91 8.74
C ASP A 99 8.73 -1.68 9.86
N TYR A 100 8.28 -0.44 10.00
CA TYR A 100 7.25 -0.09 10.97
C TYR A 100 5.92 -0.78 10.66
N GLY A 101 5.53 -0.84 9.38
CA GLY A 101 4.31 -1.49 8.94
C GLY A 101 4.32 -3.00 9.17
N ARG A 102 5.49 -3.63 9.07
CA ARG A 102 5.63 -5.08 9.28
C ARG A 102 5.31 -5.51 10.71
N THR A 103 5.68 -4.67 11.67
CA THR A 103 5.51 -4.97 13.09
C THR A 103 4.30 -4.29 13.71
N TYR A 104 3.59 -3.48 12.92
CA TYR A 104 2.43 -2.74 13.40
C TYR A 104 1.27 -3.68 13.73
N ASN A 105 0.57 -3.40 14.83
CA ASN A 105 -0.61 -4.19 15.22
C ASN A 105 -1.88 -3.63 14.57
N TYR A 106 -2.32 -4.26 13.50
CA TYR A 106 -3.49 -3.83 12.73
C TYR A 106 -4.82 -4.18 13.40
N GLU A 107 -4.78 -5.00 14.43
CA GLU A 107 -5.98 -5.45 15.13
C GLU A 107 -6.24 -4.66 16.42
N ALA A 108 -5.35 -3.77 16.76
CA ALA A 108 -5.48 -2.97 17.99
C ALA A 108 -6.56 -1.91 17.89
#